data_077a939ef74bfa166f67675b9c2dcac1
#
_entry.id   077a939ef74bfa166f67675b9c2dcac1
#
_cell.length_a   1.000
_cell.length_b   1.000
_cell.length_c   1.000
_cell.angle_alpha   90.00
_cell.angle_beta   90.00
_cell.angle_gamma   90.00
#
_symmetry.space_group_name_H-M   'P 1'
#
loop_
_entity.id
_entity.type
_entity.pdbx_description
1 polymer ?
#
loop_
_entity_poly.entity_id
_entity_poly.type
_entity_poly.pdbx_seq_one_letter_code
_entity_poly.pdbx_strand_id
1 'polypeptide(L)'
;WKYTDRVDPKTGARERYLAYGGDFDEQPNDGPFCDNGVVDPLRNVTAKLVEVEHVHRDLVVTRSAKPGDNPYAVVFELWNRFLFTRADAYAATWELVEDGTVTKSGAFETPAVEPLKRCRFTVPGLAEALAAAKPGAEIFVNFAFATKAEAPLVPKGWVVARDQVALG
;
A
#
# COMPACT_ATOMS: atom_id res chain seq x y z
N TRP A 1 1.52 -4.22 25.91
CA TRP A 1 0.13 -3.81 26.06
C TRP A 1 -0.81 -5.02 26.16
N LYS A 2 -1.78 -4.93 27.04
CA LYS A 2 -2.83 -5.94 27.19
C LYS A 2 -4.18 -5.26 27.32
N TYR A 3 -5.17 -5.74 26.61
CA TYR A 3 -6.55 -5.32 26.80
C TYR A 3 -7.14 -6.08 27.99
N THR A 4 -7.52 -5.37 29.04
CA THR A 4 -8.01 -5.96 30.28
C THR A 4 -9.16 -5.14 30.88
N ASP A 5 -9.82 -5.68 31.89
CA ASP A 5 -10.93 -5.00 32.59
C ASP A 5 -10.43 -4.50 33.93
N ARG A 6 -10.89 -3.32 34.35
CA ARG A 6 -10.78 -2.80 35.70
C ARG A 6 -12.14 -2.38 36.23
N VAL A 7 -12.27 -2.30 37.55
CA VAL A 7 -13.43 -1.71 38.17
C VAL A 7 -13.12 -0.27 38.53
N ASP A 8 -13.91 0.67 38.04
CA ASP A 8 -13.80 2.08 38.42
C ASP A 8 -14.09 2.20 39.93
N PRO A 9 -13.14 2.67 40.72
CA PRO A 9 -13.30 2.74 42.17
C PRO A 9 -14.38 3.74 42.63
N LYS A 10 -14.79 4.68 41.77
CA LYS A 10 -15.80 5.69 42.08
C LYS A 10 -17.23 5.22 41.75
N THR A 11 -17.37 4.54 40.61
CA THR A 11 -18.71 4.17 40.10
C THR A 11 -19.02 2.70 40.28
N GLY A 12 -18.02 1.84 40.55
CA GLY A 12 -18.16 0.38 40.58
C GLY A 12 -18.37 -0.24 39.17
N ALA A 13 -18.35 0.56 38.12
CA ALA A 13 -18.55 0.07 36.77
C ALA A 13 -17.32 -0.69 36.25
N ARG A 14 -17.58 -1.77 35.51
CA ARG A 14 -16.53 -2.52 34.83
C ARG A 14 -16.19 -1.81 33.54
N GLU A 15 -14.90 -1.41 33.39
CA GLU A 15 -14.37 -0.69 32.24
C GLU A 15 -13.26 -1.52 31.60
N ARG A 16 -13.30 -1.64 30.30
CA ARG A 16 -12.22 -2.25 29.52
C ARG A 16 -11.21 -1.19 29.09
N TYR A 17 -9.93 -1.44 29.31
CA TYR A 17 -8.86 -0.49 28.98
C TYR A 17 -7.59 -1.18 28.49
N LEU A 18 -6.71 -0.42 27.88
CA LEU A 18 -5.39 -0.86 27.43
C LEU A 18 -4.38 -0.67 28.55
N ALA A 19 -3.97 -1.77 29.19
CA ALA A 19 -2.97 -1.77 30.26
C ALA A 19 -1.55 -1.78 29.70
N TYR A 20 -0.64 -1.17 30.43
CA TYR A 20 0.80 -1.13 30.13
C TYR A 20 1.62 -1.41 31.40
N GLY A 21 2.96 -1.29 31.31
CA GLY A 21 3.85 -1.53 32.43
C GLY A 21 3.54 -0.62 33.62
N GLY A 22 3.43 -1.21 34.82
CA GLY A 22 3.03 -0.55 36.06
C GLY A 22 1.57 -0.69 36.41
N ASP A 23 0.68 -1.01 35.48
CA ASP A 23 -0.75 -1.19 35.72
C ASP A 23 -1.09 -2.48 36.51
N PHE A 24 -0.13 -3.37 36.65
CA PHE A 24 -0.23 -4.63 37.41
C PHE A 24 0.69 -4.66 38.64
N ASP A 25 1.07 -3.48 39.14
CA ASP A 25 1.97 -3.28 40.30
C ASP A 25 3.38 -3.87 40.11
N GLU A 26 3.79 -4.17 38.87
CA GLU A 26 5.13 -4.68 38.59
C GLU A 26 6.19 -3.56 38.66
N GLN A 27 7.36 -3.91 39.21
CA GLN A 27 8.53 -3.04 39.32
C GLN A 27 9.81 -3.83 38.97
N PRO A 28 10.76 -3.21 38.23
CA PRO A 28 10.69 -1.88 37.57
C PRO A 28 9.79 -1.91 36.35
N ASN A 29 9.30 -0.74 35.93
CA ASN A 29 8.55 -0.58 34.68
C ASN A 29 8.86 0.78 34.03
N ASP A 30 8.60 0.88 32.72
CA ASP A 30 8.82 2.12 31.93
C ASP A 30 7.51 2.90 31.70
N GLY A 31 6.45 2.60 32.46
CA GLY A 31 5.16 3.27 32.32
C GLY A 31 4.60 3.16 30.89
N PRO A 32 4.10 4.28 30.29
CA PRO A 32 3.50 4.27 28.97
C PRO A 32 4.51 4.13 27.81
N PHE A 33 5.80 4.05 28.07
CA PHE A 33 6.86 3.94 27.05
C PHE A 33 6.88 2.56 26.35
N CYS A 34 5.78 1.85 26.32
CA CYS A 34 5.60 0.57 25.63
C CYS A 34 4.70 0.67 24.40
N ASP A 35 4.20 1.87 24.07
CA ASP A 35 3.25 2.09 22.96
C ASP A 35 3.95 2.52 21.67
N ASN A 36 5.01 1.81 21.30
CA ASN A 36 5.85 2.15 20.14
C ASN A 36 5.56 1.31 18.89
N GLY A 37 4.57 0.43 18.91
CA GLY A 37 4.25 -0.48 17.82
C GLY A 37 3.71 0.21 16.58
N VAL A 38 3.82 -0.48 15.43
CA VAL A 38 3.19 -0.09 14.16
C VAL A 38 1.73 -0.52 14.07
N VAL A 39 1.28 -1.38 14.99
CA VAL A 39 -0.12 -1.75 15.22
C VAL A 39 -0.51 -1.38 16.63
N ASP A 40 -1.80 -1.18 16.86
CA ASP A 40 -2.30 -1.01 18.22
C ASP A 40 -2.33 -2.36 19.01
N PRO A 41 -2.59 -2.35 20.32
CA PRO A 41 -2.67 -3.58 21.12
C PRO A 41 -3.75 -4.57 20.69
N LEU A 42 -4.74 -4.14 19.93
CA LEU A 42 -5.79 -4.99 19.34
C LEU A 42 -5.40 -5.51 17.95
N ARG A 43 -4.19 -5.17 17.45
CA ARG A 43 -3.67 -5.49 16.12
C ARG A 43 -4.43 -4.82 14.99
N ASN A 44 -5.08 -3.69 15.26
CA ASN A 44 -5.66 -2.88 14.20
C ASN A 44 -4.57 -2.23 13.35
N VAL A 45 -4.87 -2.07 12.08
CA VAL A 45 -4.03 -1.35 11.13
C VAL A 45 -3.99 0.13 11.53
N THR A 46 -2.78 0.66 11.67
CA THR A 46 -2.53 2.09 11.93
C THR A 46 -1.95 2.76 10.70
N ALA A 47 -1.96 4.10 10.65
CA ALA A 47 -1.29 4.85 9.59
C ALA A 47 0.21 4.52 9.49
N LYS A 48 0.87 4.21 10.62
CA LYS A 48 2.27 3.76 10.65
C LYS A 48 2.46 2.45 9.87
N LEU A 49 1.54 1.48 10.03
CA LEU A 49 1.64 0.20 9.32
C LEU A 49 1.43 0.38 7.82
N VAL A 50 0.49 1.25 7.42
CA VAL A 50 0.27 1.57 5.99
C VAL A 50 1.53 2.19 5.36
N GLU A 51 2.20 3.09 6.08
CA GLU A 51 3.47 3.66 5.61
C GLU A 51 4.59 2.62 5.53
N VAL A 52 4.69 1.72 6.50
CA VAL A 52 5.65 0.59 6.47
C VAL A 52 5.39 -0.30 5.24
N GLU A 53 4.13 -0.66 4.96
CA GLU A 53 3.76 -1.41 3.75
C GLU A 53 4.24 -0.68 2.48
N HIS A 54 3.98 0.62 2.39
CA HIS A 54 4.37 1.42 1.23
C HIS A 54 5.89 1.51 1.04
N VAL A 55 6.63 1.80 2.10
CA VAL A 55 8.11 1.94 2.04
C VAL A 55 8.79 0.62 1.70
N HIS A 56 8.28 -0.49 2.22
CA HIS A 56 8.87 -1.82 2.04
C HIS A 56 8.35 -2.60 0.82
N ARG A 57 7.46 -2.01 0.01
CA ARG A 57 6.96 -2.70 -1.19
C ARG A 57 8.09 -3.03 -2.16
N ASP A 58 8.03 -4.19 -2.79
CA ASP A 58 9.07 -4.66 -3.71
C ASP A 58 8.77 -4.40 -5.19
N LEU A 59 7.55 -4.03 -5.54
CA LEU A 59 7.20 -3.55 -6.89
C LEU A 59 6.91 -2.06 -6.80
N VAL A 60 7.69 -1.27 -7.55
CA VAL A 60 7.60 0.20 -7.53
C VAL A 60 7.35 0.71 -8.93
N VAL A 61 6.28 1.48 -9.11
CA VAL A 61 5.96 2.14 -10.38
C VAL A 61 6.23 3.63 -10.28
N THR A 62 6.93 4.14 -11.27
CA THR A 62 7.17 5.58 -11.43
C THR A 62 6.86 6.01 -12.85
N ARG A 63 6.60 7.31 -13.07
CA ARG A 63 6.52 7.87 -14.42
C ARG A 63 7.91 7.85 -15.06
N SER A 64 8.01 7.31 -16.28
CA SER A 64 9.24 7.41 -17.06
C SER A 64 9.29 8.76 -17.77
N ALA A 65 10.39 9.48 -17.59
CA ALA A 65 10.64 10.78 -18.22
C ALA A 65 12.04 10.77 -18.88
N LYS A 66 12.28 9.83 -19.80
CA LYS A 66 13.57 9.79 -20.50
C LYS A 66 13.58 10.76 -21.69
N PRO A 67 14.72 11.41 -21.98
CA PRO A 67 14.88 12.19 -23.19
C PRO A 67 14.54 11.38 -24.44
N GLY A 68 13.71 11.94 -25.33
CA GLY A 68 13.24 11.26 -26.54
C GLY A 68 11.95 10.46 -26.36
N ASP A 69 11.37 10.41 -25.17
CA ASP A 69 10.03 9.87 -24.99
C ASP A 69 9.00 10.75 -25.71
N ASN A 70 8.01 10.09 -26.34
CA ASN A 70 6.88 10.81 -26.89
C ASN A 70 6.14 11.54 -25.76
N PRO A 71 6.04 12.87 -25.78
CA PRO A 71 5.38 13.63 -24.73
C PRO A 71 3.89 13.30 -24.58
N TYR A 72 3.29 12.69 -25.61
CA TYR A 72 1.88 12.25 -25.60
C TYR A 72 1.69 10.79 -25.15
N ALA A 73 2.79 10.04 -24.98
CA ALA A 73 2.73 8.67 -24.49
C ALA A 73 3.05 8.62 -23.01
N VAL A 74 2.09 8.15 -22.21
CA VAL A 74 2.34 7.90 -20.78
C VAL A 74 3.07 6.58 -20.64
N VAL A 75 4.37 6.68 -20.35
CA VAL A 75 5.25 5.53 -20.12
C VAL A 75 5.60 5.47 -18.65
N PHE A 76 5.51 4.28 -18.08
CA PHE A 76 5.89 4.00 -16.71
C PHE A 76 7.16 3.15 -16.67
N GLU A 77 7.84 3.17 -15.55
CA GLU A 77 8.92 2.26 -15.21
C GLU A 77 8.49 1.41 -14.03
N LEU A 78 8.54 0.08 -14.17
CA LEU A 78 8.38 -0.89 -13.10
C LEU A 78 9.77 -1.30 -12.62
N TRP A 79 10.04 -1.09 -11.35
CA TRP A 79 11.21 -1.61 -10.65
C TRP A 79 10.81 -2.81 -9.80
N ASN A 80 11.36 -3.97 -10.12
CA ASN A 80 11.26 -5.16 -9.29
C ASN A 80 12.41 -5.15 -8.27
N ARG A 81 12.10 -4.96 -7.00
CA ARG A 81 13.03 -4.96 -5.87
C ARG A 81 13.16 -6.32 -5.19
N PHE A 82 12.30 -7.28 -5.54
CA PHE A 82 12.43 -8.65 -5.04
C PHE A 82 13.81 -9.22 -5.34
N LEU A 83 14.31 -10.07 -4.44
CA LEU A 83 15.60 -10.76 -4.61
C LEU A 83 15.49 -12.02 -5.46
N PHE A 84 14.32 -12.69 -5.45
CA PHE A 84 14.16 -14.02 -6.03
C PHE A 84 12.89 -14.18 -6.88
N THR A 85 11.96 -13.22 -6.83
CA THR A 85 10.64 -13.35 -7.47
C THR A 85 10.53 -12.41 -8.66
N ARG A 86 10.12 -12.94 -9.82
CA ARG A 86 9.81 -12.12 -10.99
C ARG A 86 8.51 -11.34 -10.77
N ALA A 87 8.42 -10.16 -11.38
CA ALA A 87 7.26 -9.29 -11.21
C ALA A 87 5.97 -9.90 -11.77
N ASP A 88 6.04 -10.68 -12.84
CA ASP A 88 4.90 -11.33 -13.47
C ASP A 88 4.29 -12.50 -12.64
N ALA A 89 4.86 -12.81 -11.47
CA ALA A 89 4.19 -13.65 -10.48
C ALA A 89 2.93 -12.99 -9.88
N TYR A 90 2.78 -11.68 -10.03
CA TYR A 90 1.65 -10.91 -9.50
C TYR A 90 0.71 -10.44 -10.60
N ALA A 91 -0.57 -10.33 -10.29
CA ALA A 91 -1.58 -9.71 -11.13
C ALA A 91 -1.55 -8.19 -10.94
N ALA A 92 -1.66 -7.43 -12.03
CA ALA A 92 -1.63 -5.98 -11.99
C ALA A 92 -2.97 -5.38 -12.38
N THR A 93 -3.37 -4.34 -11.66
CA THR A 93 -4.52 -3.49 -11.98
C THR A 93 -4.12 -2.02 -11.94
N TRP A 94 -4.91 -1.19 -12.61
CA TRP A 94 -4.76 0.25 -12.61
C TRP A 94 -6.10 0.96 -12.48
N GLU A 95 -6.07 2.18 -11.97
CA GLU A 95 -7.22 3.08 -11.89
C GLU A 95 -6.80 4.48 -12.31
N LEU A 96 -7.60 5.13 -13.15
CA LEU A 96 -7.48 6.55 -13.44
C LEU A 96 -8.30 7.32 -12.42
N VAL A 97 -7.67 8.26 -11.74
CA VAL A 97 -8.30 9.12 -10.73
C VAL A 97 -8.29 10.55 -11.26
N GLU A 98 -9.46 11.14 -11.36
CA GLU A 98 -9.69 12.54 -11.74
C GLU A 98 -10.32 13.29 -10.57
N ASP A 99 -9.68 14.36 -10.08
CA ASP A 99 -10.14 15.15 -8.94
C ASP A 99 -10.55 14.28 -7.74
N GLY A 100 -9.74 13.26 -7.44
CA GLY A 100 -9.98 12.32 -6.33
C GLY A 100 -11.02 11.22 -6.59
N THR A 101 -11.61 11.16 -7.80
CA THR A 101 -12.62 10.15 -8.16
C THR A 101 -12.07 9.17 -9.19
N VAL A 102 -12.25 7.85 -8.97
CA VAL A 102 -11.90 6.82 -9.95
C VAL A 102 -12.90 6.89 -11.11
N THR A 103 -12.42 7.22 -12.31
CA THR A 103 -13.24 7.35 -13.53
C THR A 103 -13.08 6.18 -14.48
N LYS A 104 -11.95 5.48 -14.44
CA LYS A 104 -11.66 4.30 -15.25
C LYS A 104 -10.77 3.34 -14.48
N SER A 105 -10.90 2.06 -14.75
CA SER A 105 -10.03 1.02 -14.19
C SER A 105 -9.87 -0.14 -15.16
N GLY A 106 -8.83 -0.94 -14.94
CA GLY A 106 -8.57 -2.13 -15.74
C GLY A 106 -7.50 -3.03 -15.13
N ALA A 107 -7.36 -4.21 -15.72
CA ALA A 107 -6.25 -5.11 -15.46
C ALA A 107 -5.29 -5.10 -16.65
N PHE A 108 -4.02 -5.42 -16.39
CA PHE A 108 -3.03 -5.60 -17.46
C PHE A 108 -2.04 -6.72 -17.09
N GLU A 109 -1.36 -7.23 -18.11
CA GLU A 109 -0.31 -8.22 -17.89
C GLU A 109 0.91 -7.56 -17.25
N THR A 110 1.26 -8.01 -16.06
CA THR A 110 2.46 -7.52 -15.36
C THR A 110 3.70 -7.85 -16.20
N PRO A 111 4.54 -6.87 -16.53
CA PRO A 111 5.78 -7.14 -17.27
C PRO A 111 6.66 -8.16 -16.56
N ALA A 112 7.30 -9.05 -17.33
CA ALA A 112 8.20 -10.09 -16.84
C ALA A 112 9.57 -9.48 -16.45
N VAL A 113 9.62 -8.78 -15.33
CA VAL A 113 10.83 -8.13 -14.83
C VAL A 113 11.56 -9.06 -13.87
N GLU A 114 12.80 -9.38 -14.19
CA GLU A 114 13.67 -10.18 -13.33
C GLU A 114 13.97 -9.47 -12.00
N PRO A 115 14.35 -10.21 -10.94
CA PRO A 115 14.78 -9.65 -9.68
C PRO A 115 15.82 -8.54 -9.84
N LEU A 116 15.65 -7.44 -9.09
CA LEU A 116 16.52 -6.27 -9.05
C LEU A 116 16.65 -5.52 -10.41
N LYS A 117 15.74 -5.80 -11.35
CA LYS A 117 15.74 -5.15 -12.67
C LYS A 117 14.59 -4.16 -12.80
N ARG A 118 14.64 -3.39 -13.89
CA ARG A 118 13.62 -2.42 -14.27
C ARG A 118 13.20 -2.65 -15.71
N CYS A 119 11.96 -2.35 -16.02
CA CYS A 119 11.51 -2.25 -17.40
C CYS A 119 10.56 -1.07 -17.58
N ARG A 120 10.44 -0.60 -18.81
CA ARG A 120 9.46 0.40 -19.19
C ARG A 120 8.23 -0.30 -19.77
N PHE A 121 7.06 0.23 -19.46
CA PHE A 121 5.79 -0.32 -19.94
C PHE A 121 4.75 0.77 -20.17
N THR A 122 3.73 0.45 -20.93
CA THR A 122 2.52 1.25 -21.11
C THR A 122 1.33 0.47 -20.59
N VAL A 123 0.26 1.16 -20.24
CA VAL A 123 -0.96 0.56 -19.72
C VAL A 123 -2.02 0.54 -20.83
N PRO A 124 -2.52 -0.64 -21.22
CA PRO A 124 -3.57 -0.73 -22.22
C PRO A 124 -4.84 0.03 -21.79
N GLY A 125 -5.42 0.81 -22.70
CA GLY A 125 -6.63 1.59 -22.45
C GLY A 125 -6.45 2.88 -21.66
N LEU A 126 -5.25 3.16 -21.14
CA LEU A 126 -4.99 4.39 -20.39
C LEU A 126 -4.96 5.62 -21.29
N ALA A 127 -4.39 5.52 -22.49
CA ALA A 127 -4.32 6.66 -23.43
C ALA A 127 -5.72 7.15 -23.83
N GLU A 128 -6.63 6.22 -24.11
CA GLU A 128 -8.03 6.51 -24.44
C GLU A 128 -8.77 7.10 -23.23
N ALA A 129 -8.49 6.60 -22.02
CA ALA A 129 -9.09 7.11 -20.79
C ALA A 129 -8.62 8.56 -20.53
N LEU A 130 -7.34 8.85 -20.73
CA LEU A 130 -6.77 10.19 -20.57
C LEU A 130 -7.32 11.18 -21.63
N ALA A 131 -7.56 10.73 -22.86
CA ALA A 131 -8.15 11.56 -23.89
C ALA A 131 -9.59 11.96 -23.58
N ALA A 132 -10.28 11.18 -22.76
CA ALA A 132 -11.66 11.46 -22.29
C ALA A 132 -11.70 12.20 -20.95
N ALA A 133 -10.57 12.43 -20.30
CA ALA A 133 -10.48 13.12 -19.03
C ALA A 133 -10.89 14.59 -19.15
N LYS A 134 -11.37 15.15 -18.04
CA LYS A 134 -11.79 16.57 -18.00
C LYS A 134 -10.57 17.47 -18.18
N PRO A 135 -10.63 18.48 -19.04
CA PRO A 135 -9.57 19.48 -19.16
C PRO A 135 -9.29 20.17 -17.84
N GLY A 136 -8.02 20.17 -17.39
CA GLY A 136 -7.59 20.84 -16.16
C GLY A 136 -7.88 20.07 -14.87
N ALA A 137 -8.38 18.84 -14.95
CA ALA A 137 -8.49 17.98 -13.78
C ALA A 137 -7.12 17.56 -13.23
N GLU A 138 -7.02 17.39 -11.92
CA GLU A 138 -5.88 16.73 -11.30
C GLU A 138 -5.94 15.22 -11.59
N ILE A 139 -4.90 14.68 -12.21
CA ILE A 139 -4.91 13.30 -12.71
C ILE A 139 -3.83 12.46 -12.06
N PHE A 140 -4.27 11.34 -11.48
CA PHE A 140 -3.38 10.28 -11.00
C PHE A 140 -3.71 8.94 -11.63
N VAL A 141 -2.71 8.06 -11.66
CA VAL A 141 -2.91 6.64 -11.96
C VAL A 141 -2.48 5.85 -10.73
N ASN A 142 -3.42 5.10 -10.16
CA ASN A 142 -3.15 4.12 -9.12
C ASN A 142 -2.76 2.79 -9.75
N PHE A 143 -1.79 2.13 -9.18
CA PHE A 143 -1.38 0.76 -9.50
C PHE A 143 -1.53 -0.13 -8.28
N ALA A 144 -1.97 -1.37 -8.50
CA ALA A 144 -1.96 -2.40 -7.47
C ALA A 144 -1.46 -3.73 -8.06
N PHE A 145 -0.62 -4.41 -7.28
CA PHE A 145 -0.10 -5.74 -7.60
C PHE A 145 -0.56 -6.72 -6.55
N ALA A 146 -1.16 -7.83 -6.98
CA ALA A 146 -1.78 -8.79 -6.07
C ALA A 146 -1.34 -10.23 -6.39
N THR A 147 -1.37 -11.10 -5.38
CA THR A 147 -1.05 -12.52 -5.53
C THR A 147 -2.01 -13.21 -6.49
N LYS A 148 -1.47 -13.99 -7.44
CA LYS A 148 -2.26 -14.80 -8.40
C LYS A 148 -2.80 -16.09 -7.79
N ALA A 149 -2.14 -16.59 -6.75
CA ALA A 149 -2.48 -17.85 -6.09
C ALA A 149 -2.44 -17.68 -4.57
N GLU A 150 -3.07 -18.58 -3.86
CA GLU A 150 -2.98 -18.72 -2.42
C GLU A 150 -1.63 -19.32 -2.02
N ALA A 151 -1.06 -18.81 -0.92
CA ALA A 151 0.11 -19.32 -0.25
C ALA A 151 -0.13 -19.38 1.27
N PRO A 152 0.69 -20.10 2.06
CA PRO A 152 0.54 -20.09 3.51
C PRO A 152 0.50 -18.66 4.07
N LEU A 153 -0.54 -18.32 4.81
CA LEU A 153 -0.78 -17.00 5.43
C LEU A 153 -1.03 -15.82 4.45
N VAL A 154 -1.04 -16.08 3.13
CA VAL A 154 -1.26 -15.04 2.12
C VAL A 154 -2.34 -15.49 1.15
N PRO A 155 -3.57 -14.94 1.22
CA PRO A 155 -4.65 -15.34 0.34
C PRO A 155 -4.40 -14.89 -1.10
N LYS A 156 -5.03 -15.58 -2.05
CA LYS A 156 -5.13 -15.10 -3.43
C LYS A 156 -5.78 -13.71 -3.46
N GLY A 157 -5.23 -12.80 -4.27
CA GLY A 157 -5.71 -11.43 -4.38
C GLY A 157 -5.16 -10.49 -3.29
N TRP A 158 -4.27 -10.97 -2.43
CA TRP A 158 -3.59 -10.09 -1.47
C TRP A 158 -2.72 -9.09 -2.23
N VAL A 159 -2.95 -7.79 -1.97
CA VAL A 159 -2.18 -6.72 -2.60
C VAL A 159 -0.84 -6.56 -1.88
N VAL A 160 0.24 -6.76 -2.62
CA VAL A 160 1.63 -6.69 -2.11
C VAL A 160 2.31 -5.35 -2.38
N ALA A 161 1.79 -4.58 -3.32
CA ALA A 161 2.32 -3.25 -3.63
C ALA A 161 1.23 -2.34 -4.20
N ARG A 162 1.28 -1.06 -3.83
CA ARG A 162 0.46 0.02 -4.39
C ARG A 162 1.34 1.21 -4.70
N ASP A 163 1.05 1.85 -5.81
CA ASP A 163 1.63 3.14 -6.18
C ASP A 163 0.57 4.08 -6.73
N GLN A 164 0.78 5.37 -6.52
CA GLN A 164 0.03 6.43 -7.16
C GLN A 164 1.01 7.32 -7.93
N VAL A 165 0.75 7.55 -9.21
CA VAL A 165 1.61 8.34 -10.10
C VAL A 165 0.82 9.54 -10.61
N ALA A 166 1.29 10.75 -10.32
CA ALA A 166 0.72 11.98 -10.88
C ALA A 166 1.04 12.12 -12.37
N LEU A 167 0.05 12.52 -13.17
CA LEU A 167 0.20 12.76 -14.61
C LEU A 167 0.08 14.22 -15.00
N GLY A 168 -0.60 15.03 -14.21
CA GLY A 168 -0.78 16.46 -14.43
C GLY A 168 -1.35 17.14 -13.23
#